data_4cb1bed3c012e45fc3beb58adc4c64f8
#
_entry.id   4cb1bed3c012e45fc3beb58adc4c64f8
#
_cell.length_a   1.000
_cell.length_b   1.000
_cell.length_c   1.000
_cell.angle_alpha   90.00
_cell.angle_beta   90.00
_cell.angle_gamma   90.00
#
_symmetry.space_group_name_H-M   'P 1'
#
loop_
_entity.id
_entity.type
_entity.pdbx_description
1 polymer ?
#
loop_
_entity_poly.entity_id
_entity_poly.type
_entity_poly.pdbx_seq_one_letter_code
_entity_poly.pdbx_strand_id
1 'polypeptide(L)'
;MERRLFTSESVTEGHPDKICDQVSDAILDALYEQDPYSRVACETLTNTGFVMVMGEITTKANIDIPQIVRNTVTTIGYDSSEKGFDGNTCAVMVALDKQSADIAMGVDKALEAKNGEEDDAAIDAIGAGDQGMMFGYATNETPEYMPYSAALAQKLARQLTAVRKNGPLSYLRPDGKTQVTVEYDENNKPVKLDAIVVSSQHAPEISQEQIHEDIKKYVIDAVVDPAMIDENTKIFINPTGRFVIGGPNGDSGLTGRKIIVDTYGGVARHGGGAFSGKDCTKVDRSAAYAARYVAKNIVAAGIADRCEIQLSYAIGVAHPTSIMVDTFGTGKLSEDKIVELIRENFDLRPAGIIKMLDLRRPIYKQTAAYGHFGRPDLDLPWEKTDKAELLKNIYKNNCKITLR
;
A
#
# COMPACT_ATOMS: atom_id res chain seq x y z
N MET A 1 16.77 -17.70 -26.22
CA MET A 1 16.77 -16.47 -25.39
C MET A 1 16.51 -16.89 -23.96
N GLU A 2 17.21 -16.31 -22.99
CA GLU A 2 16.97 -16.60 -21.59
C GLU A 2 15.60 -16.01 -21.20
N ARG A 3 14.78 -16.77 -20.47
CA ARG A 3 13.43 -16.34 -20.07
C ARG A 3 13.54 -15.24 -19.01
N ARG A 4 12.86 -14.12 -19.21
CA ARG A 4 12.82 -13.01 -18.26
C ARG A 4 11.65 -13.20 -17.28
N LEU A 5 11.94 -13.68 -16.09
CA LEU A 5 10.96 -13.93 -15.05
C LEU A 5 10.99 -12.86 -13.97
N PHE A 6 9.83 -12.46 -13.49
CA PHE A 6 9.69 -11.58 -12.32
C PHE A 6 8.60 -12.10 -11.38
N THR A 7 8.86 -12.02 -10.08
CA THR A 7 7.97 -12.58 -9.05
C THR A 7 7.52 -11.48 -8.09
N SER A 8 6.22 -11.44 -7.83
CA SER A 8 5.63 -10.64 -6.75
C SER A 8 4.79 -11.52 -5.84
N GLU A 9 4.65 -11.10 -4.58
CA GLU A 9 3.83 -11.79 -3.59
C GLU A 9 2.80 -10.86 -2.95
N SER A 10 1.80 -11.45 -2.32
CA SER A 10 0.85 -10.78 -1.45
C SER A 10 0.44 -11.69 -0.30
N VAL A 11 -0.21 -11.11 0.69
CA VAL A 11 -0.75 -11.81 1.85
C VAL A 11 -2.21 -11.41 2.10
N THR A 12 -2.96 -12.28 2.77
CA THR A 12 -4.34 -11.97 3.17
C THR A 12 -4.39 -11.04 4.37
N GLU A 13 -5.58 -10.51 4.65
CA GLU A 13 -5.85 -9.67 5.83
C GLU A 13 -5.55 -10.36 7.18
N GLY A 14 -5.54 -11.70 7.21
CA GLY A 14 -5.27 -12.49 8.41
C GLY A 14 -3.80 -12.84 8.62
N HIS A 15 -2.90 -12.42 7.74
CA HIS A 15 -1.46 -12.52 8.00
C HIS A 15 -1.08 -11.67 9.23
N PRO A 16 -0.22 -12.14 10.15
CA PRO A 16 0.08 -11.42 11.40
C PRO A 16 0.50 -9.97 11.21
N ASP A 17 1.41 -9.69 10.27
CA ASP A 17 1.82 -8.31 9.98
C ASP A 17 0.64 -7.47 9.46
N LYS A 18 -0.26 -8.06 8.66
CA LYS A 18 -1.43 -7.35 8.14
C LYS A 18 -2.54 -7.14 9.17
N ILE A 19 -2.66 -7.99 10.16
CA ILE A 19 -3.47 -7.71 11.34
C ILE A 19 -2.99 -6.43 12.02
N CYS A 20 -1.67 -6.32 12.23
CA CYS A 20 -1.06 -5.15 12.86
C CYS A 20 -1.28 -3.87 12.06
N ASP A 21 -1.08 -3.91 10.75
CA ASP A 21 -1.34 -2.77 9.86
C ASP A 21 -2.80 -2.31 9.93
N GLN A 22 -3.75 -3.25 9.89
CA GLN A 22 -5.18 -2.97 9.98
C GLN A 22 -5.59 -2.39 11.34
N VAL A 23 -5.00 -2.87 12.42
CA VAL A 23 -5.26 -2.33 13.78
C VAL A 23 -4.73 -0.91 13.88
N SER A 24 -3.50 -0.66 13.46
CA SER A 24 -2.89 0.67 13.48
C SER A 24 -3.68 1.70 12.66
N ASP A 25 -4.13 1.31 11.46
CA ASP A 25 -4.95 2.19 10.61
C ASP A 25 -6.41 2.31 11.08
N ALA A 26 -6.97 1.29 11.76
CA ALA A 26 -8.28 1.41 12.39
C ALA A 26 -8.27 2.43 13.54
N ILE A 27 -7.18 2.48 14.29
CA ILE A 27 -6.99 3.49 15.35
C ILE A 27 -6.85 4.89 14.72
N LEU A 28 -6.06 5.03 13.66
CA LEU A 28 -5.93 6.29 12.94
C LEU A 28 -7.27 6.80 12.40
N ASP A 29 -8.06 5.94 11.76
CA ASP A 29 -9.37 6.31 11.22
C ASP A 29 -10.33 6.75 12.34
N ALA A 30 -10.38 6.00 13.45
CA ALA A 30 -11.23 6.36 14.60
C ALA A 30 -10.83 7.70 15.25
N LEU A 31 -9.54 8.04 15.24
CA LEU A 31 -9.07 9.35 15.67
C LEU A 31 -9.50 10.46 14.70
N TYR A 32 -9.35 10.23 13.39
CA TYR A 32 -9.71 11.19 12.36
C TYR A 32 -11.21 11.47 12.26
N GLU A 33 -12.06 10.52 12.61
CA GLU A 33 -13.51 10.72 12.73
C GLU A 33 -13.87 11.81 13.75
N GLN A 34 -13.06 11.97 14.81
CA GLN A 34 -13.32 12.93 15.89
C GLN A 34 -12.40 14.15 15.84
N ASP A 35 -11.15 13.98 15.42
CA ASP A 35 -10.13 15.02 15.33
C ASP A 35 -9.26 14.83 14.07
N PRO A 36 -9.61 15.47 12.94
CA PRO A 36 -8.84 15.39 11.69
C PRO A 36 -7.41 15.94 11.77
N TYR A 37 -7.08 16.61 12.87
CA TYR A 37 -5.74 17.17 13.13
C TYR A 37 -4.92 16.33 14.09
N SER A 38 -5.37 15.13 14.44
CA SER A 38 -4.61 14.19 15.26
C SER A 38 -3.24 13.92 14.66
N ARG A 39 -2.22 13.90 15.51
CA ARG A 39 -0.85 13.47 15.19
C ARG A 39 -0.70 12.04 15.67
N VAL A 40 -0.40 11.13 14.77
CA VAL A 40 -0.42 9.70 15.05
C VAL A 40 0.82 9.03 14.47
N ALA A 41 1.54 8.34 15.34
CA ALA A 41 2.54 7.34 15.01
C ALA A 41 2.19 6.13 15.87
N CYS A 42 1.36 5.22 15.32
CA CYS A 42 0.79 4.10 16.06
C CYS A 42 1.27 2.79 15.45
N GLU A 43 1.96 2.02 16.23
CA GLU A 43 2.47 0.71 15.85
C GLU A 43 1.76 -0.38 16.64
N THR A 44 1.56 -1.52 16.00
CA THR A 44 0.92 -2.69 16.61
C THR A 44 1.84 -3.89 16.49
N LEU A 45 1.90 -4.69 17.53
CA LEU A 45 2.57 -5.97 17.58
C LEU A 45 1.56 -7.04 18.00
N THR A 46 1.62 -8.22 17.40
CA THR A 46 0.82 -9.38 17.79
C THR A 46 1.65 -10.65 17.86
N ASN A 47 1.27 -11.51 18.78
CA ASN A 47 1.79 -12.87 18.91
C ASN A 47 0.70 -13.74 19.52
N THR A 48 1.01 -14.99 19.88
CA THR A 48 0.07 -15.93 20.50
C THR A 48 -0.69 -15.28 21.67
N GLY A 49 -1.98 -15.12 21.50
CA GLY A 49 -2.88 -14.70 22.57
C GLY A 49 -2.89 -13.21 22.94
N PHE A 50 -2.10 -12.34 22.25
CA PHE A 50 -2.12 -10.92 22.59
C PHE A 50 -1.92 -9.98 21.40
N VAL A 51 -2.36 -8.72 21.58
CA VAL A 51 -2.07 -7.58 20.73
C VAL A 51 -1.55 -6.44 21.59
N MET A 52 -0.46 -5.82 21.20
CA MET A 52 0.09 -4.63 21.84
C MET A 52 0.05 -3.46 20.87
N VAL A 53 -0.50 -2.34 21.30
CA VAL A 53 -0.52 -1.05 20.59
C VAL A 53 0.43 -0.12 21.31
N MET A 54 1.35 0.48 20.58
CA MET A 54 2.38 1.39 21.11
C MET A 54 2.63 2.56 20.16
N GLY A 55 3.29 3.60 20.64
CA GLY A 55 3.68 4.76 19.84
C GLY A 55 3.29 6.08 20.48
N GLU A 56 3.20 7.13 19.65
CA GLU A 56 2.90 8.49 20.09
C GLU A 56 1.65 9.03 19.40
N ILE A 57 0.69 9.50 20.21
CA ILE A 57 -0.55 10.10 19.74
C ILE A 57 -0.81 11.42 20.46
N THR A 58 -1.00 12.49 19.69
CA THR A 58 -1.48 13.78 20.18
C THR A 58 -2.82 14.09 19.51
N THR A 59 -3.89 14.11 20.30
CA THR A 59 -5.27 14.23 19.78
C THR A 59 -6.19 14.85 20.82
N LYS A 60 -7.33 15.38 20.35
CA LYS A 60 -8.49 15.76 21.17
C LYS A 60 -9.57 14.67 21.17
N ALA A 61 -9.42 13.65 20.35
CA ALA A 61 -10.36 12.53 20.27
C ALA A 61 -10.28 11.65 21.52
N ASN A 62 -11.40 11.00 21.83
CA ASN A 62 -11.47 9.99 22.88
C ASN A 62 -12.03 8.70 22.28
N ILE A 63 -11.20 7.67 22.17
CA ILE A 63 -11.52 6.38 21.54
C ILE A 63 -11.23 5.21 22.49
N ASP A 64 -11.96 4.12 22.30
CA ASP A 64 -11.72 2.84 23.01
C ASP A 64 -10.79 1.95 22.17
N ILE A 65 -9.48 2.08 22.39
CA ILE A 65 -8.47 1.33 21.64
C ILE A 65 -8.63 -0.18 21.80
N PRO A 66 -8.81 -0.75 23.01
CA PRO A 66 -9.07 -2.18 23.16
C PRO A 66 -10.25 -2.68 22.33
N GLN A 67 -11.34 -1.92 22.28
CA GLN A 67 -12.51 -2.31 21.50
C GLN A 67 -12.24 -2.24 19.97
N ILE A 68 -11.50 -1.23 19.50
CA ILE A 68 -11.08 -1.12 18.09
C ILE A 68 -10.22 -2.32 17.69
N VAL A 69 -9.27 -2.72 18.54
CA VAL A 69 -8.43 -3.91 18.32
C VAL A 69 -9.30 -5.15 18.18
N ARG A 70 -10.19 -5.40 19.13
CA ARG A 70 -11.09 -6.57 19.14
C ARG A 70 -11.98 -6.62 17.90
N ASN A 71 -12.59 -5.50 17.55
CA ASN A 71 -13.45 -5.37 16.37
C ASN A 71 -12.67 -5.64 15.07
N THR A 72 -11.43 -5.17 14.99
CA THR A 72 -10.58 -5.38 13.81
C THR A 72 -10.23 -6.86 13.67
N VAL A 73 -9.73 -7.49 14.74
CA VAL A 73 -9.33 -8.89 14.75
C VAL A 73 -10.50 -9.84 14.46
N THR A 74 -11.68 -9.60 15.07
CA THR A 74 -12.87 -10.42 14.81
C THR A 74 -13.43 -10.21 13.41
N THR A 75 -13.39 -8.99 12.86
CA THR A 75 -13.80 -8.70 11.48
C THR A 75 -12.91 -9.40 10.45
N ILE A 76 -11.61 -9.54 10.72
CA ILE A 76 -10.69 -10.33 9.92
C ILE A 76 -11.11 -11.81 9.91
N GLY A 77 -11.70 -12.30 11.00
CA GLY A 77 -12.21 -13.65 11.12
C GLY A 77 -11.52 -14.48 12.21
N TYR A 78 -10.69 -13.88 13.06
CA TYR A 78 -10.17 -14.49 14.27
C TYR A 78 -11.13 -14.22 15.43
N ASP A 79 -12.21 -14.97 15.48
CA ASP A 79 -13.36 -14.82 16.37
C ASP A 79 -13.56 -16.03 17.29
N SER A 80 -12.65 -17.01 17.24
CA SER A 80 -12.68 -18.24 18.03
C SER A 80 -11.27 -18.81 18.23
N SER A 81 -11.03 -19.35 19.43
CA SER A 81 -9.78 -20.05 19.77
C SER A 81 -9.48 -21.26 18.88
N GLU A 82 -10.49 -21.86 18.26
CA GLU A 82 -10.33 -22.95 17.29
C GLU A 82 -9.55 -22.53 16.04
N LYS A 83 -9.57 -21.23 15.72
CA LYS A 83 -8.81 -20.64 14.62
C LYS A 83 -7.37 -20.28 15.01
N GLY A 84 -6.98 -20.56 16.25
CA GLY A 84 -5.65 -20.30 16.80
C GLY A 84 -5.48 -18.91 17.40
N PHE A 85 -6.44 -17.98 17.17
CA PHE A 85 -6.45 -16.63 17.71
C PHE A 85 -7.89 -16.14 17.87
N ASP A 86 -8.20 -15.44 18.96
CA ASP A 86 -9.55 -14.96 19.24
C ASP A 86 -9.52 -13.50 19.71
N GLY A 87 -10.04 -12.60 18.89
CA GLY A 87 -10.14 -11.17 19.20
C GLY A 87 -11.04 -10.86 20.39
N ASN A 88 -11.98 -11.76 20.75
CA ASN A 88 -12.85 -11.55 21.90
C ASN A 88 -12.11 -11.76 23.22
N THR A 89 -11.11 -12.64 23.26
CA THR A 89 -10.45 -13.10 24.49
C THR A 89 -8.97 -12.79 24.57
N CYS A 90 -8.32 -12.38 23.47
CA CYS A 90 -6.90 -12.03 23.49
C CYS A 90 -6.60 -10.88 24.47
N ALA A 91 -5.40 -10.88 25.04
CA ALA A 91 -4.91 -9.75 25.82
C ALA A 91 -4.69 -8.53 24.89
N VAL A 92 -5.13 -7.36 25.31
CA VAL A 92 -4.85 -6.10 24.61
C VAL A 92 -4.05 -5.21 25.55
N MET A 93 -2.84 -4.86 25.12
CA MET A 93 -1.94 -3.97 25.87
C MET A 93 -1.82 -2.64 25.10
N VAL A 94 -1.80 -1.53 25.84
CA VAL A 94 -1.70 -0.19 25.26
C VAL A 94 -0.57 0.56 25.97
N ALA A 95 0.42 1.02 25.20
CA ALA A 95 1.57 1.78 25.65
C ALA A 95 1.75 3.00 24.71
N LEU A 96 0.95 4.04 24.92
CA LEU A 96 0.91 5.24 24.08
C LEU A 96 1.31 6.45 24.88
N ASP A 97 2.24 7.23 24.32
CA ASP A 97 2.71 8.49 24.85
C ASP A 97 2.25 9.69 23.99
N LYS A 98 2.50 10.90 24.45
CA LYS A 98 2.36 12.12 23.65
C LYS A 98 3.63 12.33 22.83
N GLN A 99 3.49 12.91 21.63
CA GLN A 99 4.64 13.29 20.82
C GLN A 99 5.60 14.22 21.59
N SER A 100 6.91 14.00 21.42
CA SER A 100 7.95 14.85 22.00
C SER A 100 7.77 16.32 21.59
N ALA A 101 7.93 17.24 22.56
CA ALA A 101 7.86 18.67 22.33
C ALA A 101 8.94 19.15 21.35
N ASP A 102 10.12 18.52 21.36
CA ASP A 102 11.23 18.88 20.47
C ASP A 102 10.91 18.56 19.01
N ILE A 103 10.28 17.41 18.75
CA ILE A 103 9.81 17.03 17.43
C ILE A 103 8.69 17.98 16.97
N ALA A 104 7.72 18.28 17.83
CA ALA A 104 6.61 19.17 17.53
C ALA A 104 7.11 20.58 17.11
N MET A 105 8.08 21.14 17.80
CA MET A 105 8.68 22.44 17.45
C MET A 105 9.35 22.45 16.06
N GLY A 106 9.89 21.32 15.63
CA GLY A 106 10.53 21.19 14.31
C GLY A 106 9.53 21.09 13.17
N VAL A 107 8.38 20.47 13.41
CA VAL A 107 7.41 20.08 12.40
C VAL A 107 6.22 21.02 12.29
N ASP A 108 5.78 21.61 13.43
CA ASP A 108 4.58 22.47 13.48
C ASP A 108 4.83 23.86 12.84
N LYS A 109 6.08 24.27 12.70
CA LYS A 109 6.45 25.46 11.93
C LYS A 109 7.67 25.17 11.06
N ALA A 110 7.48 25.13 9.75
CA ALA A 110 8.54 24.88 8.77
C ALA A 110 9.66 25.92 8.83
N LEU A 111 10.84 25.55 8.32
CA LEU A 111 12.03 26.40 8.30
C LEU A 111 11.77 27.66 7.45
N GLU A 112 11.10 27.51 6.32
CA GLU A 112 10.69 28.61 5.44
C GLU A 112 9.83 29.63 6.18
N ALA A 113 8.85 29.17 6.95
CA ALA A 113 8.00 30.02 7.77
C ALA A 113 8.76 30.69 8.94
N LYS A 114 9.81 30.04 9.46
CA LYS A 114 10.69 30.65 10.49
C LYS A 114 11.59 31.73 9.93
N ASN A 115 12.01 31.59 8.66
CA ASN A 115 12.91 32.51 7.99
C ASN A 115 12.15 33.66 7.28
N GLY A 116 10.83 33.59 7.15
CA GLY A 116 10.02 34.57 6.39
C GLY A 116 10.17 34.41 4.86
N GLU A 117 10.52 33.20 4.40
CA GLU A 117 10.72 32.82 3.00
C GLU A 117 9.49 32.10 2.45
N GLU A 118 8.29 32.57 2.82
CA GLU A 118 7.02 31.92 2.52
C GLU A 118 6.46 32.37 1.16
N ASP A 119 6.24 31.44 0.24
CA ASP A 119 5.49 31.66 -1.02
C ASP A 119 3.98 31.63 -0.76
N ASP A 120 3.51 30.75 0.13
CA ASP A 120 2.14 30.61 0.60
C ASP A 120 2.15 30.24 2.09
N ALA A 121 1.96 31.24 2.96
CA ALA A 121 2.09 31.08 4.41
C ALA A 121 1.25 29.95 5.01
N ALA A 122 0.11 29.59 4.42
CA ALA A 122 -0.74 28.51 4.91
C ALA A 122 -0.19 27.12 4.56
N ILE A 123 0.51 27.01 3.42
CA ILE A 123 1.07 25.75 2.92
C ILE A 123 2.50 25.56 3.41
N ASP A 124 3.28 26.64 3.49
CA ASP A 124 4.65 26.60 4.01
C ASP A 124 4.72 26.53 5.55
N ALA A 125 3.57 26.63 6.23
CA ALA A 125 3.52 26.54 7.69
C ALA A 125 3.98 25.18 8.23
N ILE A 126 3.72 24.08 7.49
CA ILE A 126 3.99 22.71 7.95
C ILE A 126 5.22 22.16 7.24
N GLY A 127 6.29 21.89 8.01
CA GLY A 127 7.47 21.19 7.51
C GLY A 127 7.26 19.66 7.44
N ALA A 128 8.12 18.98 6.70
CA ALA A 128 8.12 17.52 6.66
C ALA A 128 8.32 16.94 8.08
N GLY A 129 7.51 15.92 8.41
CA GLY A 129 7.54 15.31 9.75
C GLY A 129 8.79 14.49 10.03
N ASP A 130 9.54 14.13 9.00
CA ASP A 130 10.81 13.43 9.07
C ASP A 130 11.63 13.70 7.79
N GLN A 131 12.91 13.37 7.84
CA GLN A 131 13.71 13.17 6.62
C GLN A 131 13.31 11.86 5.95
N GLY A 132 13.53 11.73 4.65
CA GLY A 132 13.30 10.47 3.96
C GLY A 132 13.27 10.61 2.45
N MET A 133 13.21 9.45 1.79
CA MET A 133 12.95 9.32 0.36
C MET A 133 11.72 8.43 0.15
N MET A 134 10.84 8.82 -0.77
CA MET A 134 9.62 8.12 -1.08
C MET A 134 9.54 7.88 -2.58
N PHE A 135 8.97 6.75 -2.97
CA PHE A 135 8.82 6.37 -4.37
C PHE A 135 7.36 6.22 -4.76
N GLY A 136 7.04 6.66 -5.96
CA GLY A 136 5.80 6.36 -6.65
C GLY A 136 6.09 5.70 -7.99
N TYR A 137 5.21 4.84 -8.45
CA TYR A 137 5.36 4.12 -9.69
C TYR A 137 4.02 3.94 -10.40
N ALA A 138 4.07 3.90 -11.71
CA ALA A 138 2.95 3.49 -12.56
C ALA A 138 3.48 2.84 -13.85
N THR A 139 2.70 1.92 -14.40
CA THR A 139 2.96 1.25 -15.69
C THR A 139 1.64 1.00 -16.41
N ASN A 140 1.67 0.92 -17.73
CA ASN A 140 0.49 0.61 -18.54
C ASN A 140 0.23 -0.90 -18.69
N GLU A 141 0.84 -1.74 -17.86
CA GLU A 141 0.68 -3.20 -17.90
C GLU A 141 -0.75 -3.64 -17.51
N THR A 142 -1.42 -2.88 -16.65
CA THR A 142 -2.77 -3.16 -16.19
C THR A 142 -3.66 -1.92 -16.27
N PRO A 143 -4.99 -2.06 -16.32
CA PRO A 143 -5.92 -0.92 -16.29
C PRO A 143 -5.77 -0.04 -15.03
N GLU A 144 -5.33 -0.63 -13.92
CA GLU A 144 -5.06 0.07 -12.66
C GLU A 144 -3.73 0.81 -12.64
N TYR A 145 -2.95 0.73 -13.73
CA TYR A 145 -1.58 1.27 -13.83
C TYR A 145 -0.61 0.67 -12.81
N MET A 146 -0.77 -0.62 -12.52
CA MET A 146 0.08 -1.41 -11.62
C MET A 146 0.92 -2.42 -12.40
N PRO A 147 2.07 -2.86 -11.85
CA PRO A 147 2.77 -4.03 -12.37
C PRO A 147 1.86 -5.26 -12.36
N TYR A 148 1.84 -6.02 -13.45
CA TYR A 148 0.95 -7.17 -13.58
C TYR A 148 1.16 -8.22 -12.49
N SER A 149 2.43 -8.50 -12.14
CA SER A 149 2.77 -9.46 -11.09
C SER A 149 2.21 -9.06 -9.72
N ALA A 150 2.38 -7.78 -9.34
CA ALA A 150 1.87 -7.26 -8.07
C ALA A 150 0.33 -7.24 -8.04
N ALA A 151 -0.29 -6.72 -9.12
CA ALA A 151 -1.75 -6.65 -9.23
C ALA A 151 -2.40 -8.04 -9.14
N LEU A 152 -1.82 -9.04 -9.83
CA LEU A 152 -2.35 -10.40 -9.80
C LEU A 152 -2.19 -11.07 -8.44
N ALA A 153 -1.03 -10.92 -7.79
CA ALA A 153 -0.81 -11.45 -6.44
C ALA A 153 -1.84 -10.87 -5.44
N GLN A 154 -2.13 -9.56 -5.51
CA GLN A 154 -3.14 -8.89 -4.70
C GLN A 154 -4.56 -9.40 -5.02
N LYS A 155 -4.90 -9.58 -6.30
CA LYS A 155 -6.21 -10.09 -6.71
C LYS A 155 -6.44 -11.51 -6.21
N LEU A 156 -5.44 -12.38 -6.27
CA LEU A 156 -5.50 -13.74 -5.73
C LEU A 156 -5.69 -13.75 -4.21
N ALA A 157 -4.95 -12.93 -3.47
CA ALA A 157 -5.09 -12.81 -2.02
C ALA A 157 -6.48 -12.29 -1.61
N ARG A 158 -7.03 -11.33 -2.34
CA ARG A 158 -8.40 -10.83 -2.14
C ARG A 158 -9.45 -11.88 -2.42
N GLN A 159 -9.29 -12.63 -3.53
CA GLN A 159 -10.21 -13.71 -3.88
C GLN A 159 -10.20 -14.83 -2.84
N LEU A 160 -9.01 -15.18 -2.32
CA LEU A 160 -8.88 -16.17 -1.25
C LEU A 160 -9.70 -15.77 0.00
N THR A 161 -9.67 -14.50 0.37
CA THR A 161 -10.49 -13.99 1.47
C THR A 161 -11.97 -13.93 1.11
N ALA A 162 -12.33 -13.55 -0.11
CA ALA A 162 -13.72 -13.48 -0.54
C ALA A 162 -14.41 -14.84 -0.49
N VAL A 163 -13.74 -15.91 -0.97
CA VAL A 163 -14.32 -17.27 -0.93
C VAL A 163 -14.40 -17.84 0.49
N ARG A 164 -13.56 -17.38 1.41
CA ARG A 164 -13.64 -17.71 2.83
C ARG A 164 -14.81 -17.02 3.52
N LYS A 165 -14.97 -15.71 3.33
CA LYS A 165 -15.97 -14.89 4.05
C LYS A 165 -17.39 -15.04 3.49
N ASN A 166 -17.51 -15.03 2.18
CA ASN A 166 -18.80 -14.91 1.49
C ASN A 166 -19.06 -16.04 0.47
N GLY A 167 -18.10 -16.95 0.31
CA GLY A 167 -18.15 -18.00 -0.71
C GLY A 167 -18.22 -19.41 -0.13
N PRO A 168 -17.92 -20.42 -0.95
CA PRO A 168 -18.10 -21.82 -0.60
C PRO A 168 -17.00 -22.39 0.31
N LEU A 169 -15.90 -21.66 0.57
CA LEU A 169 -14.73 -22.21 1.26
C LEU A 169 -14.64 -21.75 2.73
N SER A 170 -15.72 -21.91 3.48
CA SER A 170 -15.82 -21.48 4.88
C SER A 170 -14.84 -22.21 5.83
N TYR A 171 -14.27 -23.35 5.40
CA TYR A 171 -13.24 -24.06 6.14
C TYR A 171 -11.84 -23.40 6.06
N LEU A 172 -11.63 -22.48 5.15
CA LEU A 172 -10.42 -21.67 5.13
C LEU A 172 -10.38 -20.76 6.35
N ARG A 173 -9.16 -20.48 6.82
CA ARG A 173 -8.90 -19.58 7.93
C ARG A 173 -8.24 -18.30 7.44
N PRO A 174 -8.13 -17.26 8.28
CA PRO A 174 -7.78 -15.92 7.80
C PRO A 174 -6.36 -15.77 7.22
N ASP A 175 -5.38 -16.54 7.68
CA ASP A 175 -3.99 -16.42 7.21
C ASP A 175 -3.78 -17.07 5.84
N GLY A 176 -3.06 -16.39 4.97
CA GLY A 176 -2.74 -16.90 3.66
C GLY A 176 -1.75 -16.02 2.90
N LYS A 177 -1.11 -16.62 1.89
CA LYS A 177 -0.12 -15.97 1.02
C LYS A 177 -0.37 -16.34 -0.43
N THR A 178 -0.05 -15.43 -1.32
CA THR A 178 -0.06 -15.66 -2.77
C THR A 178 1.24 -15.16 -3.38
N GLN A 179 1.71 -15.84 -4.41
CA GLN A 179 2.89 -15.43 -5.17
C GLN A 179 2.68 -15.80 -6.63
N VAL A 180 3.08 -14.92 -7.53
CA VAL A 180 3.05 -15.17 -8.96
C VAL A 180 4.39 -14.86 -9.60
N THR A 181 4.83 -15.74 -10.50
CA THR A 181 6.00 -15.53 -11.34
C THR A 181 5.51 -15.33 -12.77
N VAL A 182 5.82 -14.16 -13.32
CA VAL A 182 5.39 -13.72 -14.65
C VAL A 182 6.59 -13.77 -15.60
N GLU A 183 6.38 -14.29 -16.78
CA GLU A 183 7.33 -14.19 -17.91
C GLU A 183 7.03 -12.95 -18.72
N TYR A 184 8.08 -12.17 -19.01
CA TYR A 184 8.02 -10.93 -19.80
C TYR A 184 8.77 -11.08 -21.11
N ASP A 185 8.25 -10.45 -22.17
CA ASP A 185 8.91 -10.36 -23.46
C ASP A 185 10.06 -9.32 -23.47
N GLU A 186 10.69 -9.14 -24.61
CA GLU A 186 11.77 -8.17 -24.82
C GLU A 186 11.33 -6.70 -24.64
N ASN A 187 10.03 -6.42 -24.77
CA ASN A 187 9.42 -5.11 -24.59
C ASN A 187 8.88 -4.91 -23.15
N ASN A 188 9.20 -5.81 -22.22
CA ASN A 188 8.70 -5.82 -20.86
C ASN A 188 7.18 -5.96 -20.73
N LYS A 189 6.53 -6.65 -21.67
CA LYS A 189 5.11 -6.99 -21.58
C LYS A 189 4.95 -8.36 -20.95
N PRO A 190 4.00 -8.53 -20.01
CA PRO A 190 3.69 -9.84 -19.45
C PRO A 190 3.10 -10.74 -20.54
N VAL A 191 3.63 -11.94 -20.70
CA VAL A 191 3.22 -12.87 -21.75
C VAL A 191 2.60 -14.16 -21.21
N LYS A 192 3.06 -14.62 -20.04
CA LYS A 192 2.46 -15.79 -19.36
C LYS A 192 2.89 -15.91 -17.90
N LEU A 193 2.26 -16.81 -17.17
CA LEU A 193 2.61 -17.19 -15.81
C LEU A 193 3.49 -18.44 -15.82
N ASP A 194 4.68 -18.33 -15.22
CA ASP A 194 5.57 -19.47 -15.00
C ASP A 194 5.18 -20.26 -13.74
N ALA A 195 4.78 -19.54 -12.67
CA ALA A 195 4.38 -20.18 -11.43
C ALA A 195 3.31 -19.36 -10.69
N ILE A 196 2.41 -20.08 -10.02
CA ILE A 196 1.42 -19.55 -9.07
C ILE A 196 1.56 -20.33 -7.77
N VAL A 197 1.71 -19.63 -6.64
CA VAL A 197 1.73 -20.24 -5.30
C VAL A 197 0.58 -19.65 -4.50
N VAL A 198 -0.24 -20.50 -3.89
CA VAL A 198 -1.29 -20.11 -2.94
C VAL A 198 -1.15 -20.96 -1.69
N SER A 199 -0.96 -20.31 -0.55
CA SER A 199 -0.97 -20.96 0.76
C SER A 199 -2.10 -20.40 1.59
N SER A 200 -2.92 -21.26 2.17
CA SER A 200 -4.06 -20.85 3.00
C SER A 200 -4.15 -21.70 4.25
N GLN A 201 -4.30 -21.03 5.38
CA GLN A 201 -4.68 -21.66 6.64
C GLN A 201 -6.07 -22.28 6.49
N HIS A 202 -6.28 -23.46 7.07
CA HIS A 202 -7.51 -24.23 6.92
C HIS A 202 -7.88 -25.01 8.19
N ALA A 203 -9.11 -25.48 8.26
CA ALA A 203 -9.59 -26.37 9.30
C ALA A 203 -8.92 -27.76 9.23
N PRO A 204 -8.69 -28.43 10.36
CA PRO A 204 -7.87 -29.66 10.41
C PRO A 204 -8.49 -30.87 9.73
N GLU A 205 -9.81 -30.88 9.53
CA GLU A 205 -10.58 -32.01 9.00
C GLU A 205 -10.61 -32.09 7.46
N ILE A 206 -10.16 -31.02 6.77
CA ILE A 206 -10.24 -30.97 5.30
C ILE A 206 -8.99 -31.62 4.69
N SER A 207 -9.20 -32.45 3.65
CA SER A 207 -8.10 -33.11 2.94
C SER A 207 -7.33 -32.14 2.03
N GLN A 208 -6.07 -32.46 1.75
CA GLN A 208 -5.26 -31.63 0.84
C GLN A 208 -5.80 -31.67 -0.59
N GLU A 209 -6.33 -32.82 -1.02
CA GLU A 209 -6.95 -32.98 -2.34
C GLU A 209 -8.11 -32.00 -2.51
N GLN A 210 -9.00 -31.89 -1.51
CA GLN A 210 -10.13 -30.98 -1.52
C GLN A 210 -9.66 -29.51 -1.56
N ILE A 211 -8.64 -29.17 -0.77
CA ILE A 211 -8.06 -27.80 -0.75
C ILE A 211 -7.47 -27.45 -2.13
N HIS A 212 -6.77 -28.39 -2.77
CA HIS A 212 -6.18 -28.18 -4.10
C HIS A 212 -7.25 -27.95 -5.16
N GLU A 213 -8.27 -28.79 -5.21
CA GLU A 213 -9.39 -28.64 -6.17
C GLU A 213 -10.14 -27.33 -5.97
N ASP A 214 -10.47 -27.00 -4.73
CA ASP A 214 -11.24 -25.82 -4.39
C ASP A 214 -10.47 -24.51 -4.64
N ILE A 215 -9.22 -24.41 -4.19
CA ILE A 215 -8.40 -23.21 -4.42
C ILE A 215 -8.13 -23.05 -5.91
N LYS A 216 -7.84 -24.13 -6.64
CA LYS A 216 -7.68 -24.03 -8.09
C LYS A 216 -8.94 -23.46 -8.73
N LYS A 217 -10.11 -24.03 -8.44
CA LYS A 217 -11.40 -23.68 -9.05
C LYS A 217 -11.89 -22.29 -8.64
N TYR A 218 -11.94 -22.00 -7.33
CA TYR A 218 -12.62 -20.83 -6.80
C TYR A 218 -11.69 -19.61 -6.62
N VAL A 219 -10.38 -19.80 -6.65
CA VAL A 219 -9.39 -18.72 -6.47
C VAL A 219 -8.60 -18.52 -7.76
N ILE A 220 -7.86 -19.51 -8.23
CA ILE A 220 -6.96 -19.35 -9.38
C ILE A 220 -7.75 -19.18 -10.66
N ASP A 221 -8.62 -20.14 -11.01
CA ASP A 221 -9.38 -20.11 -12.27
C ASP A 221 -10.42 -18.97 -12.31
N ALA A 222 -10.80 -18.43 -11.14
CA ALA A 222 -11.72 -17.28 -11.04
C ALA A 222 -11.04 -15.92 -11.28
N VAL A 223 -9.71 -15.82 -11.14
CA VAL A 223 -8.97 -14.55 -11.17
C VAL A 223 -8.01 -14.47 -12.36
N VAL A 224 -7.38 -15.60 -12.69
CA VAL A 224 -6.32 -15.64 -13.72
C VAL A 224 -6.94 -15.77 -15.10
N ASP A 225 -6.50 -14.92 -16.03
CA ASP A 225 -6.86 -15.06 -17.43
C ASP A 225 -6.31 -16.41 -17.96
N PRO A 226 -7.18 -17.29 -18.50
CA PRO A 226 -6.75 -18.57 -19.06
C PRO A 226 -5.67 -18.44 -20.15
N ALA A 227 -5.60 -17.33 -20.87
CA ALA A 227 -4.56 -17.07 -21.87
C ALA A 227 -3.15 -16.91 -21.28
N MET A 228 -3.07 -16.63 -19.97
CA MET A 228 -1.80 -16.48 -19.26
C MET A 228 -1.25 -17.79 -18.68
N ILE A 229 -2.00 -18.88 -18.79
CA ILE A 229 -1.64 -20.20 -18.25
C ILE A 229 -1.47 -21.19 -19.42
N ASP A 230 -0.45 -22.02 -19.34
CA ASP A 230 -0.26 -23.17 -20.22
C ASP A 230 0.08 -24.45 -19.42
N GLU A 231 0.35 -25.55 -20.13
CA GLU A 231 0.70 -26.85 -19.57
C GLU A 231 2.00 -26.84 -18.74
N ASN A 232 2.85 -25.84 -18.93
CA ASN A 232 4.13 -25.69 -18.22
C ASN A 232 4.01 -24.78 -16.99
N THR A 233 2.87 -24.11 -16.80
CA THR A 233 2.63 -23.25 -15.64
C THR A 233 2.57 -24.10 -14.36
N LYS A 234 3.46 -23.82 -13.41
CA LYS A 234 3.55 -24.52 -12.14
C LYS A 234 2.53 -23.96 -11.16
N ILE A 235 1.67 -24.78 -10.62
CA ILE A 235 0.68 -24.39 -9.60
C ILE A 235 1.00 -25.11 -8.31
N PHE A 236 1.28 -24.33 -7.25
CA PHE A 236 1.59 -24.83 -5.92
C PHE A 236 0.51 -24.36 -4.94
N ILE A 237 -0.24 -25.30 -4.37
CA ILE A 237 -1.27 -25.02 -3.37
C ILE A 237 -0.89 -25.76 -2.09
N ASN A 238 -0.70 -24.99 -0.98
CA ASN A 238 -0.22 -25.54 0.29
C ASN A 238 0.94 -26.55 0.10
N PRO A 239 2.06 -26.18 -0.54
CA PRO A 239 3.10 -27.12 -0.92
C PRO A 239 3.77 -27.82 0.26
N THR A 240 3.64 -27.30 1.47
CA THR A 240 4.10 -27.93 2.72
C THR A 240 3.09 -28.95 3.28
N GLY A 241 1.92 -29.08 2.66
CA GLY A 241 0.80 -29.89 3.11
C GLY A 241 -0.08 -29.17 4.13
N ARG A 242 -0.03 -29.57 5.40
CA ARG A 242 -0.92 -29.06 6.45
C ARG A 242 -0.57 -27.64 6.90
N PHE A 243 -1.57 -26.72 6.81
CA PHE A 243 -1.46 -25.34 7.31
C PHE A 243 -2.66 -25.01 8.22
N VAL A 244 -2.73 -25.64 9.39
CA VAL A 244 -3.78 -25.44 10.40
C VAL A 244 -3.35 -24.41 11.43
N ILE A 245 -2.10 -24.43 11.89
CA ILE A 245 -1.51 -23.43 12.78
C ILE A 245 -1.05 -22.27 11.89
N GLY A 246 -1.62 -21.09 12.10
CA GLY A 246 -1.31 -19.88 11.36
C GLY A 246 -1.80 -18.64 12.13
N GLY A 247 -1.71 -17.48 11.48
CA GLY A 247 -1.96 -16.21 12.14
C GLY A 247 -1.01 -15.95 13.30
N PRO A 248 -1.40 -15.15 14.31
CA PRO A 248 -0.55 -14.82 15.45
C PRO A 248 -0.09 -16.03 16.30
N ASN A 249 -0.78 -17.16 16.18
CA ASN A 249 -0.37 -18.40 16.83
C ASN A 249 0.78 -19.11 16.09
N GLY A 250 0.95 -18.83 14.80
CA GLY A 250 2.01 -19.42 13.97
C GLY A 250 3.26 -18.55 13.89
N ASP A 251 3.08 -17.23 13.82
CA ASP A 251 4.17 -16.26 13.69
C ASP A 251 3.76 -14.91 14.29
N SER A 252 4.73 -14.14 14.77
CA SER A 252 4.50 -12.79 15.27
C SER A 252 4.25 -11.80 14.13
N GLY A 253 3.45 -10.78 14.39
CA GLY A 253 3.21 -9.66 13.48
C GLY A 253 3.67 -8.33 14.04
N LEU A 254 4.02 -7.41 13.13
CA LEU A 254 4.37 -6.04 13.46
C LEU A 254 3.94 -5.11 12.33
N THR A 255 3.43 -3.93 12.67
CA THR A 255 3.10 -2.87 11.70
C THR A 255 4.32 -2.53 10.84
N GLY A 256 4.11 -2.39 9.52
CA GLY A 256 5.14 -1.95 8.59
C GLY A 256 6.15 -3.01 8.17
N ARG A 257 5.86 -4.31 8.33
CA ARG A 257 6.72 -5.40 7.85
C ARG A 257 6.32 -6.00 6.50
N LYS A 258 5.33 -5.41 5.82
CA LYS A 258 4.87 -5.82 4.49
C LYS A 258 4.90 -4.68 3.47
N ILE A 259 5.90 -3.80 3.59
CA ILE A 259 6.00 -2.56 2.80
C ILE A 259 6.09 -2.78 1.29
N ILE A 260 6.66 -3.89 0.85
CA ILE A 260 6.74 -4.25 -0.58
C ILE A 260 5.40 -4.77 -1.09
N VAL A 261 4.68 -5.56 -0.28
CA VAL A 261 3.29 -5.97 -0.54
C VAL A 261 2.36 -4.76 -0.60
N ASP A 262 2.56 -3.78 0.28
CA ASP A 262 1.77 -2.55 0.34
C ASP A 262 1.91 -1.67 -0.91
N THR A 263 3.00 -1.81 -1.67
CA THR A 263 3.35 -0.93 -2.77
C THR A 263 3.31 -1.64 -4.13
N TYR A 264 4.45 -1.98 -4.71
CA TYR A 264 4.53 -2.40 -6.13
C TYR A 264 5.09 -3.82 -6.30
N GLY A 265 5.12 -4.65 -5.25
CA GLY A 265 5.55 -6.05 -5.33
C GLY A 265 7.01 -6.23 -5.74
N GLY A 266 7.87 -5.25 -5.48
CA GLY A 266 9.30 -5.29 -5.79
C GLY A 266 9.69 -4.77 -7.18
N VAL A 267 8.72 -4.36 -8.01
CA VAL A 267 9.01 -3.80 -9.35
C VAL A 267 9.63 -2.41 -9.27
N ALA A 268 9.14 -1.58 -8.37
CA ALA A 268 9.66 -0.24 -8.10
C ALA A 268 10.59 -0.24 -6.89
N ARG A 269 11.42 0.80 -6.80
CA ARG A 269 12.22 1.09 -5.60
C ARG A 269 11.31 1.44 -4.42
N HIS A 270 11.85 1.32 -3.21
CA HIS A 270 11.14 1.67 -1.97
C HIS A 270 12.06 2.48 -1.04
N GLY A 271 11.52 3.50 -0.38
CA GLY A 271 12.29 4.35 0.52
C GLY A 271 12.48 3.78 1.94
N GLY A 272 11.77 2.69 2.27
CA GLY A 272 11.83 2.01 3.57
C GLY A 272 10.75 2.43 4.56
N GLY A 273 10.05 3.56 4.34
CA GLY A 273 8.98 4.04 5.23
C GLY A 273 7.71 3.20 5.15
N ALA A 274 7.21 2.75 6.30
CA ALA A 274 5.91 2.11 6.43
C ALA A 274 4.77 3.14 6.40
N PHE A 275 3.57 2.73 5.96
CA PHE A 275 2.40 3.60 5.84
C PHE A 275 1.46 3.51 7.04
N SER A 276 1.03 2.30 7.39
CA SER A 276 0.01 2.06 8.39
C SER A 276 0.38 2.65 9.76
N GLY A 277 -0.61 3.23 10.43
CA GLY A 277 -0.45 3.87 11.74
C GLY A 277 0.11 5.30 11.71
N LYS A 278 0.48 5.82 10.53
CA LYS A 278 1.00 7.19 10.35
C LYS A 278 -0.08 8.12 9.83
N ASP A 279 -0.26 9.27 10.48
CA ASP A 279 -1.13 10.33 9.98
C ASP A 279 -0.54 11.03 8.73
N CYS A 280 -1.36 11.82 8.03
CA CYS A 280 -1.00 12.43 6.75
C CYS A 280 0.14 13.48 6.81
N THR A 281 0.59 13.90 7.99
CA THR A 281 1.75 14.79 8.12
C THR A 281 3.08 14.05 8.02
N LYS A 282 3.08 12.72 8.12
CA LYS A 282 4.24 11.86 7.91
C LYS A 282 4.45 11.64 6.42
N VAL A 283 5.51 12.22 5.88
CA VAL A 283 5.83 12.18 4.44
C VAL A 283 6.08 10.76 3.92
N ASP A 284 6.51 9.83 4.76
CA ASP A 284 6.61 8.40 4.42
C ASP A 284 5.32 7.89 3.76
N ARG A 285 4.18 8.31 4.28
CA ARG A 285 2.87 7.95 3.76
C ARG A 285 2.37 8.94 2.72
N SER A 286 2.24 10.20 3.07
CA SER A 286 1.61 11.22 2.22
C SER A 286 2.39 11.47 0.93
N ALA A 287 3.72 11.56 1.00
CA ALA A 287 4.53 11.78 -0.19
C ALA A 287 4.64 10.53 -1.08
N ALA A 288 4.59 9.32 -0.52
CA ALA A 288 4.48 8.11 -1.32
C ALA A 288 3.15 8.06 -2.10
N TYR A 289 2.05 8.48 -1.48
CA TYR A 289 0.76 8.61 -2.16
C TYR A 289 0.77 9.71 -3.24
N ALA A 290 1.40 10.86 -2.95
CA ALA A 290 1.56 11.92 -3.95
C ALA A 290 2.46 11.46 -5.12
N ALA A 291 3.55 10.77 -4.86
CA ALA A 291 4.42 10.23 -5.89
C ALA A 291 3.68 9.20 -6.78
N ARG A 292 2.82 8.33 -6.18
CA ARG A 292 1.92 7.46 -6.94
C ARG A 292 0.94 8.25 -7.82
N TYR A 293 0.31 9.26 -7.27
CA TYR A 293 -0.63 10.13 -8.00
C TYR A 293 0.04 10.79 -9.21
N VAL A 294 1.25 11.34 -9.01
CA VAL A 294 2.04 11.94 -10.09
C VAL A 294 2.40 10.91 -11.15
N ALA A 295 3.02 9.79 -10.78
CA ALA A 295 3.44 8.75 -11.70
C ALA A 295 2.25 8.21 -12.52
N LYS A 296 1.11 7.98 -11.87
CA LYS A 296 -0.11 7.50 -12.52
C LYS A 296 -0.64 8.49 -13.55
N ASN A 297 -0.67 9.78 -13.24
CA ASN A 297 -1.11 10.81 -14.18
C ASN A 297 -0.15 10.98 -15.37
N ILE A 298 1.16 10.85 -15.18
CA ILE A 298 2.16 10.86 -16.27
C ILE A 298 1.91 9.70 -17.24
N VAL A 299 1.71 8.48 -16.73
CA VAL A 299 1.46 7.30 -17.58
C VAL A 299 0.07 7.39 -18.23
N ALA A 300 -0.96 7.79 -17.50
CA ALA A 300 -2.31 7.99 -18.04
C ALA A 300 -2.39 9.07 -19.11
N ALA A 301 -1.56 10.12 -19.02
CA ALA A 301 -1.40 11.14 -20.08
C ALA A 301 -0.71 10.59 -21.34
N GLY A 302 -0.13 9.40 -21.28
CA GLY A 302 0.63 8.78 -22.37
C GLY A 302 2.00 9.44 -22.60
N ILE A 303 2.57 10.11 -21.60
CA ILE A 303 3.90 10.73 -21.65
C ILE A 303 4.99 9.66 -21.52
N ALA A 304 4.72 8.59 -20.79
CA ALA A 304 5.58 7.42 -20.68
C ALA A 304 4.74 6.15 -20.51
N ASP A 305 5.27 4.98 -20.83
CA ASP A 305 4.62 3.70 -20.57
C ASP A 305 4.87 3.21 -19.13
N ARG A 306 6.02 3.64 -18.56
CA ARG A 306 6.39 3.41 -17.16
C ARG A 306 6.99 4.68 -16.58
N CYS A 307 6.70 4.95 -15.33
CA CYS A 307 7.21 6.14 -14.64
C CYS A 307 7.44 5.82 -13.17
N GLU A 308 8.66 6.03 -12.69
CA GLU A 308 9.03 6.03 -11.28
C GLU A 308 9.37 7.46 -10.86
N ILE A 309 8.85 7.87 -9.72
CA ILE A 309 9.11 9.20 -9.11
C ILE A 309 9.77 8.97 -7.77
N GLN A 310 10.91 9.63 -7.52
CA GLN A 310 11.46 9.74 -6.18
C GLN A 310 11.24 11.17 -5.65
N LEU A 311 10.75 11.26 -4.43
CA LEU A 311 10.69 12.50 -3.65
C LEU A 311 11.59 12.35 -2.42
N SER A 312 12.25 13.42 -2.00
CA SER A 312 12.99 13.44 -0.74
C SER A 312 12.70 14.71 0.05
N TYR A 313 12.76 14.59 1.37
CA TYR A 313 12.51 15.68 2.31
C TYR A 313 13.57 15.72 3.39
N ALA A 314 13.78 16.92 3.97
CA ALA A 314 14.47 17.12 5.22
C ALA A 314 13.45 17.46 6.32
N ILE A 315 13.67 16.97 7.53
CA ILE A 315 12.78 17.23 8.66
C ILE A 315 12.62 18.75 8.88
N GLY A 316 11.38 19.19 9.06
CA GLY A 316 11.06 20.59 9.28
C GLY A 316 11.15 21.50 8.07
N VAL A 317 11.45 20.98 6.87
CA VAL A 317 11.48 21.74 5.60
C VAL A 317 10.22 21.44 4.80
N ALA A 318 9.56 22.46 4.24
CA ALA A 318 8.33 22.28 3.48
C ALA A 318 8.60 21.78 2.05
N HIS A 319 9.56 22.35 1.35
CA HIS A 319 9.85 21.98 -0.01
C HIS A 319 10.61 20.64 -0.11
N PRO A 320 10.29 19.76 -1.08
CA PRO A 320 11.08 18.58 -1.33
C PRO A 320 12.52 18.96 -1.70
N THR A 321 13.50 18.28 -1.09
CA THR A 321 14.93 18.51 -1.36
C THR A 321 15.33 18.00 -2.74
N SER A 322 14.63 17.01 -3.28
CA SER A 322 14.82 16.55 -4.66
C SER A 322 13.55 15.90 -5.23
N ILE A 323 13.42 15.99 -6.55
CA ILE A 323 12.45 15.26 -7.37
C ILE A 323 13.24 14.57 -8.48
N MET A 324 13.18 13.26 -8.57
CA MET A 324 13.79 12.47 -9.64
C MET A 324 12.70 11.70 -10.37
N VAL A 325 12.84 11.59 -11.68
CA VAL A 325 11.98 10.82 -12.57
C VAL A 325 12.84 9.78 -13.29
N ASP A 326 12.32 8.57 -13.44
CA ASP A 326 12.88 7.54 -14.31
C ASP A 326 11.73 6.96 -15.15
N THR A 327 11.81 7.12 -16.45
CA THR A 327 10.83 6.59 -17.40
C THR A 327 11.26 5.27 -18.03
N PHE A 328 12.41 4.72 -17.61
CA PHE A 328 12.97 3.47 -18.12
C PHE A 328 13.11 3.46 -19.64
N GLY A 329 13.41 4.62 -20.23
CA GLY A 329 13.55 4.79 -21.68
C GLY A 329 12.22 4.82 -22.45
N THR A 330 11.07 4.84 -21.79
CA THR A 330 9.74 4.89 -22.43
C THR A 330 9.18 6.31 -22.55
N GLY A 331 9.89 7.30 -21.99
CA GLY A 331 9.46 8.70 -21.98
C GLY A 331 9.44 9.33 -23.37
N LYS A 332 8.39 10.07 -23.66
CA LYS A 332 8.26 10.91 -24.89
C LYS A 332 8.79 12.32 -24.68
N LEU A 333 9.12 12.69 -23.46
CA LEU A 333 9.85 13.87 -23.05
C LEU A 333 11.11 13.45 -22.31
N SER A 334 12.10 14.34 -22.22
CA SER A 334 13.24 14.12 -21.32
C SER A 334 12.76 14.16 -19.86
N GLU A 335 13.48 13.46 -19.01
CA GLU A 335 13.13 13.39 -17.56
C GLU A 335 13.16 14.76 -16.91
N ASP A 336 14.11 15.63 -17.29
CA ASP A 336 14.16 17.02 -16.83
C ASP A 336 12.87 17.79 -17.15
N LYS A 337 12.34 17.64 -18.38
CA LYS A 337 11.08 18.26 -18.77
C LYS A 337 9.87 17.68 -18.01
N ILE A 338 9.91 16.40 -17.69
CA ILE A 338 8.87 15.80 -16.84
C ILE A 338 8.96 16.36 -15.42
N VAL A 339 10.17 16.54 -14.87
CA VAL A 339 10.36 17.19 -13.56
C VAL A 339 9.82 18.63 -13.56
N GLU A 340 10.05 19.41 -14.62
CA GLU A 340 9.47 20.75 -14.77
C GLU A 340 7.93 20.71 -14.74
N LEU A 341 7.32 19.80 -15.52
CA LEU A 341 5.87 19.61 -15.55
C LEU A 341 5.31 19.22 -14.16
N ILE A 342 6.05 18.40 -13.41
CA ILE A 342 5.65 18.00 -12.06
C ILE A 342 5.63 19.22 -11.15
N ARG A 343 6.69 20.04 -11.13
CA ARG A 343 6.79 21.24 -10.31
C ARG A 343 5.70 22.28 -10.59
N GLU A 344 5.31 22.40 -11.85
CA GLU A 344 4.28 23.36 -12.27
C GLU A 344 2.84 22.92 -11.95
N ASN A 345 2.59 21.61 -11.86
CA ASN A 345 1.22 21.08 -11.82
C ASN A 345 0.85 20.35 -10.51
N PHE A 346 1.83 20.06 -9.65
CA PHE A 346 1.62 19.35 -8.39
C PHE A 346 2.33 20.04 -7.23
N ASP A 347 1.57 20.35 -6.19
CA ASP A 347 2.14 20.87 -4.95
C ASP A 347 2.60 19.72 -4.08
N LEU A 348 3.92 19.54 -4.00
CA LEU A 348 4.55 18.42 -3.27
C LEU A 348 5.06 18.83 -1.88
N ARG A 349 4.69 20.02 -1.39
CA ARG A 349 4.88 20.40 0.02
C ARG A 349 3.92 19.59 0.89
N PRO A 350 4.27 19.21 2.14
CA PRO A 350 3.41 18.37 2.98
C PRO A 350 1.96 18.85 3.09
N ALA A 351 1.73 20.13 3.38
CA ALA A 351 0.38 20.69 3.45
C ALA A 351 -0.30 20.75 2.07
N GLY A 352 0.45 20.99 0.99
CA GLY A 352 -0.03 20.92 -0.39
C GLY A 352 -0.53 19.53 -0.75
N ILE A 353 0.22 18.49 -0.42
CA ILE A 353 -0.17 17.08 -0.61
C ILE A 353 -1.46 16.78 0.17
N ILE A 354 -1.51 17.14 1.45
CA ILE A 354 -2.69 16.89 2.31
C ILE A 354 -3.93 17.52 1.70
N LYS A 355 -3.82 18.77 1.20
CA LYS A 355 -4.91 19.49 0.55
C LYS A 355 -5.28 18.88 -0.81
N MET A 356 -4.29 18.63 -1.66
CA MET A 356 -4.47 18.07 -3.01
C MET A 356 -5.15 16.71 -2.99
N LEU A 357 -4.79 15.86 -2.05
CA LEU A 357 -5.31 14.50 -1.94
C LEU A 357 -6.38 14.34 -0.84
N ASP A 358 -6.78 15.44 -0.18
CA ASP A 358 -7.80 15.43 0.88
C ASP A 358 -7.57 14.31 1.93
N LEU A 359 -6.36 14.29 2.52
CA LEU A 359 -5.87 13.19 3.35
C LEU A 359 -6.33 13.21 4.81
N ARG A 360 -7.10 14.22 5.25
CA ARG A 360 -7.61 14.30 6.63
C ARG A 360 -8.95 13.59 6.82
N ARG A 361 -9.16 12.50 6.11
CA ARG A 361 -10.37 11.66 6.15
C ARG A 361 -10.06 10.28 6.70
N PRO A 362 -11.04 9.58 7.31
CA PRO A 362 -10.88 8.21 7.78
C PRO A 362 -10.95 7.22 6.59
N ILE A 363 -9.86 7.13 5.81
CA ILE A 363 -9.79 6.31 4.58
C ILE A 363 -8.65 5.29 4.60
N TYR A 364 -7.99 5.11 5.74
CA TYR A 364 -6.72 4.39 5.84
C TYR A 364 -6.89 2.90 6.12
N LYS A 365 -7.77 2.49 7.02
CA LYS A 365 -7.99 1.06 7.35
C LYS A 365 -8.26 0.20 6.10
N GLN A 366 -9.05 0.71 5.17
CA GLN A 366 -9.39 0.00 3.93
C GLN A 366 -8.19 -0.28 3.03
N THR A 367 -7.08 0.45 3.18
CA THR A 367 -5.84 0.27 2.40
C THR A 367 -4.83 -0.66 3.08
N ALA A 368 -5.01 -0.97 4.35
CA ALA A 368 -4.06 -1.71 5.15
C ALA A 368 -3.91 -3.20 4.77
N ALA A 369 -4.75 -3.71 3.86
CA ALA A 369 -4.61 -5.03 3.27
C ALA A 369 -4.86 -4.95 1.76
N TYR A 370 -4.22 -5.85 0.99
CA TYR A 370 -4.34 -5.97 -0.47
C TYR A 370 -3.77 -4.80 -1.27
N GLY A 371 -2.78 -4.09 -0.69
CA GLY A 371 -2.07 -2.98 -1.32
C GLY A 371 -2.74 -1.62 -1.16
N HIS A 372 -1.91 -0.58 -1.09
CA HIS A 372 -2.34 0.81 -1.01
C HIS A 372 -2.59 1.43 -2.39
N PHE A 373 -2.12 0.77 -3.45
CA PHE A 373 -2.19 1.24 -4.83
C PHE A 373 -2.91 0.25 -5.75
N GLY A 374 -3.44 0.74 -6.87
CA GLY A 374 -4.13 -0.07 -7.83
C GLY A 374 -5.45 -0.66 -7.31
N ARG A 375 -6.19 0.12 -6.53
CA ARG A 375 -7.43 -0.29 -5.85
C ARG A 375 -8.68 0.35 -6.49
N PRO A 376 -9.15 -0.17 -7.64
CA PRO A 376 -10.36 0.36 -8.29
C PRO A 376 -11.65 0.09 -7.50
N ASP A 377 -11.58 -0.77 -6.50
CA ASP A 377 -12.65 -1.08 -5.56
C ASP A 377 -12.85 0.00 -4.48
N LEU A 378 -11.92 0.96 -4.36
CA LEU A 378 -11.91 2.02 -3.35
C LEU A 378 -11.86 3.40 -4.01
N ASP A 379 -12.50 4.39 -3.39
CA ASP A 379 -12.36 5.81 -3.79
C ASP A 379 -11.15 6.45 -3.11
N LEU A 380 -9.97 6.21 -3.69
CA LEU A 380 -8.71 6.74 -3.18
C LEU A 380 -8.24 7.94 -3.99
N PRO A 381 -7.99 9.10 -3.36
CA PRO A 381 -7.60 10.32 -4.08
C PRO A 381 -6.33 10.17 -4.92
N TRP A 382 -5.34 9.41 -4.44
CA TRP A 382 -4.07 9.18 -5.14
C TRP A 382 -4.17 8.20 -6.32
N GLU A 383 -5.33 7.59 -6.51
CA GLU A 383 -5.61 6.74 -7.68
C GLU A 383 -6.34 7.48 -8.81
N LYS A 384 -6.68 8.77 -8.64
CA LYS A 384 -7.32 9.59 -9.68
C LYS A 384 -6.36 9.93 -10.81
N THR A 385 -6.91 10.05 -12.02
CA THR A 385 -6.17 10.46 -13.25
C THR A 385 -6.68 11.78 -13.81
N ASP A 386 -7.18 12.63 -12.93
CA ASP A 386 -7.83 13.91 -13.24
C ASP A 386 -6.86 14.97 -13.81
N LYS A 387 -5.55 14.80 -13.63
CA LYS A 387 -4.51 15.63 -14.25
C LYS A 387 -4.06 15.12 -15.62
N ALA A 388 -4.41 13.91 -16.01
CA ALA A 388 -3.87 13.26 -17.21
C ALA A 388 -4.18 14.04 -18.49
N GLU A 389 -5.42 14.54 -18.68
CA GLU A 389 -5.77 15.29 -19.88
C GLU A 389 -5.08 16.67 -19.94
N LEU A 390 -4.91 17.34 -18.80
CA LEU A 390 -4.12 18.58 -18.71
C LEU A 390 -2.68 18.34 -19.15
N LEU A 391 -2.02 17.34 -18.56
CA LEU A 391 -0.61 16.99 -18.88
C LEU A 391 -0.44 16.60 -20.34
N LYS A 392 -1.38 15.84 -20.90
CA LYS A 392 -1.41 15.46 -22.31
C LYS A 392 -1.50 16.68 -23.25
N ASN A 393 -2.27 17.67 -22.90
CA ASN A 393 -2.43 18.90 -23.68
C ASN A 393 -1.15 19.74 -23.64
N ILE A 394 -0.52 19.90 -22.47
CA ILE A 394 0.77 20.57 -22.32
C ILE A 394 1.85 19.87 -23.17
N TYR A 395 1.94 18.54 -23.05
CA TYR A 395 2.87 17.72 -23.83
C TYR A 395 2.69 17.94 -25.34
N LYS A 396 1.45 17.85 -25.86
CA LYS A 396 1.17 18.04 -27.29
C LYS A 396 1.53 19.43 -27.80
N ASN A 397 1.34 20.47 -26.98
CA ASN A 397 1.71 21.84 -27.36
C ASN A 397 3.21 22.03 -27.40
N ASN A 398 3.95 21.46 -26.45
CA ASN A 398 5.42 21.49 -26.45
C ASN A 398 6.02 20.78 -27.67
N CYS A 399 5.46 19.65 -28.11
CA CYS A 399 5.88 18.96 -29.31
C CYS A 399 5.67 19.79 -30.59
N LYS A 400 4.62 20.61 -30.68
CA LYS A 400 4.37 21.48 -31.86
C LYS A 400 5.35 22.65 -31.94
N ILE A 401 5.86 23.13 -30.82
CA ILE A 401 6.82 24.24 -30.77
C ILE A 401 8.22 23.77 -31.19
N THR A 402 8.59 22.53 -30.88
CA THR A 402 9.90 21.95 -31.24
C THR A 402 10.02 21.57 -32.70
N LEU A 403 8.91 21.49 -33.46
CA LEU A 403 8.85 21.18 -34.88
C LEU A 403 8.74 22.43 -35.80
N ARG A 404 8.80 23.61 -35.23
CA ARG A 404 8.90 24.91 -35.92
C ARG A 404 10.28 25.54 -35.72
#